data_aacb1f0a05290b5c42d978f5b3e0f2ed
#
_entry.id   aacb1f0a05290b5c42d978f5b3e0f2ed
#
_cell.length_a   1.000
_cell.length_b   1.000
_cell.length_c   1.000
_cell.angle_alpha   90.00
_cell.angle_beta   90.00
_cell.angle_gamma   90.00
#
_symmetry.space_group_name_H-M   'P 1'
#
loop_
_entity.id
_entity.type
_entity.pdbx_description
1 polymer ?
#
loop_
_entity_poly.entity_id
_entity_poly.type
_entity_poly.pdbx_seq_one_letter_code
_entity_poly.pdbx_strand_id
1 'polypeptide(L)' 'MKAKITVMPKKTVLDPQGKTVQHALESLGFKGIKEVRIGKFIEVELSGSNKTSLKKKMDEACHKLLSNPVIEDYEFTIK' A
#
# COMPACT_ATOMS: atom_id res chain seq x y z
N MET A 1 3.67 17.38 10.57
CA MET A 1 3.42 15.92 10.68
C MET A 1 3.45 15.28 9.31
N LYS A 2 3.79 14.01 9.26
CA LYS A 2 3.86 13.25 8.02
C LYS A 2 3.02 11.99 8.14
N ALA A 3 2.15 11.75 7.18
CA ALA A 3 1.41 10.50 7.07
C ALA A 3 2.17 9.56 6.14
N LYS A 4 2.35 8.33 6.56
CA LYS A 4 2.96 7.26 5.76
C LYS A 4 1.92 6.18 5.53
N ILE A 5 1.58 5.96 4.28
CA ILE A 5 0.46 5.11 3.87
C ILE A 5 0.98 3.96 3.03
N THR A 6 0.65 2.75 3.42
CA THR A 6 0.98 1.55 2.65
C THR A 6 -0.32 1.00 2.05
N VAL A 7 -0.33 0.80 0.74
CA VAL A 7 -1.48 0.26 0.01
C VAL A 7 -1.05 -1.03 -0.67
N MET A 8 -1.77 -2.11 -0.38
CA MET A 8 -1.48 -3.43 -0.95
C MET A 8 -2.74 -4.01 -1.61
N PRO A 9 -2.61 -4.75 -2.71
CA PRO A 9 -3.76 -5.46 -3.26
C PRO A 9 -4.24 -6.53 -2.28
N LYS A 10 -5.55 -6.74 -2.25
CA LYS A 10 -6.14 -7.81 -1.44
C LYS A 10 -5.62 -9.16 -1.92
N LYS A 11 -5.47 -10.11 -1.01
CA LYS A 11 -4.94 -11.44 -1.33
C LYS A 11 -5.79 -12.21 -2.34
N THR A 12 -7.07 -11.89 -2.41
CA THR A 12 -8.00 -12.54 -3.33
C THR A 12 -7.97 -11.95 -4.75
N VAL A 13 -7.23 -10.86 -4.94
CA VAL A 13 -7.14 -10.18 -6.23
C VAL A 13 -5.91 -10.65 -6.98
N LEU A 14 -6.05 -10.89 -8.28
CA LEU A 14 -4.93 -11.22 -9.15
C LEU A 14 -3.96 -10.04 -9.22
N ASP A 15 -2.68 -10.29 -8.99
CA ASP A 15 -1.62 -9.29 -9.08
C ASP A 15 -0.67 -9.63 -10.24
N PRO A 16 -0.96 -9.14 -11.47
CA PRO A 16 -0.13 -9.45 -12.62
C PRO A 16 1.30 -8.90 -12.50
N GLN A 17 1.48 -7.76 -11.82
CA GLN A 17 2.82 -7.21 -11.60
C GLN A 17 3.64 -8.11 -10.67
N GLY A 18 3.04 -8.58 -9.59
CA GLY A 18 3.70 -9.50 -8.66
C GLY A 18 4.08 -10.81 -9.33
N LYS A 19 3.22 -11.33 -10.18
CA LYS A 19 3.50 -12.55 -10.96
C LYS A 19 4.67 -12.35 -11.90
N THR A 20 4.72 -11.21 -12.59
CA THR A 20 5.82 -10.90 -13.51
C THR A 20 7.15 -10.81 -12.75
N VAL A 21 7.16 -10.14 -11.61
CA VAL A 21 8.38 -10.04 -10.78
C VAL A 21 8.79 -11.42 -10.27
N GLN A 22 7.83 -12.23 -9.84
CA GLN A 22 8.11 -13.59 -9.38
C GLN A 22 8.80 -14.42 -10.47
N HIS A 23 8.27 -14.40 -11.68
CA HIS A 23 8.85 -15.13 -12.81
C HIS A 23 10.26 -14.61 -13.14
N ALA A 24 10.47 -13.31 -13.10
CA ALA A 24 11.78 -12.72 -13.34
C ALA A 24 12.80 -13.16 -12.30
N LEU A 25 12.41 -13.18 -11.02
CA LEU A 25 13.28 -13.64 -9.94
C LEU A 25 13.64 -15.11 -10.10
N GLU A 26 12.67 -15.94 -10.46
CA GLU A 26 12.90 -17.36 -10.70
C GLU A 26 13.87 -17.56 -11.87
N SER A 27 13.71 -16.80 -12.94
CA SER A 27 14.60 -16.82 -14.10
C SER A 27 16.02 -16.44 -13.76
N LEU A 28 16.21 -15.59 -12.75
CA LEU A 28 17.54 -15.20 -12.27
C LEU A 28 18.14 -16.20 -11.30
N GLY A 29 17.45 -17.30 -11.02
CA GLY A 29 17.97 -18.37 -10.16
C GLY A 29 17.59 -18.26 -8.69
N PHE A 30 16.73 -17.30 -8.32
CA PHE A 30 16.22 -17.22 -6.96
C PHE A 30 15.20 -18.32 -6.73
N LYS A 31 15.42 -19.12 -5.71
CA LYS A 31 14.55 -20.27 -5.39
C LYS A 31 13.78 -20.03 -4.10
N GLY A 32 12.67 -20.72 -3.93
CA GLY A 32 11.89 -20.65 -2.71
C GLY A 32 10.97 -19.46 -2.62
N ILE A 33 10.75 -18.76 -3.73
CA ILE A 33 9.82 -17.61 -3.75
C ILE A 33 8.41 -18.16 -3.91
N LYS A 34 7.60 -17.97 -2.87
CA LYS A 34 6.23 -18.46 -2.85
C LYS A 34 5.25 -17.46 -3.43
N GLU A 35 5.50 -16.19 -3.22
CA GLU A 35 4.59 -15.14 -3.64
C GLU A 35 5.31 -13.81 -3.72
N VAL A 36 4.97 -13.01 -4.71
CA VAL A 36 5.42 -11.62 -4.83
C VAL A 36 4.18 -10.75 -4.99
N ARG A 37 4.07 -9.71 -4.18
CA ARG A 37 2.96 -8.77 -4.23
C ARG A 37 3.52 -7.37 -4.38
N ILE A 38 2.94 -6.60 -5.29
CA ILE A 38 3.35 -5.23 -5.56
C ILE A 38 2.29 -4.29 -5.01
N GLY A 39 2.72 -3.40 -4.15
CA GLY A 39 1.87 -2.35 -3.60
C GLY A 39 2.51 -0.99 -3.81
N LYS A 40 2.00 0.00 -3.10
CA LYS A 40 2.55 1.36 -3.18
C LYS A 40 2.69 1.96 -1.79
N PHE A 41 3.62 2.89 -1.67
CA PHE A 41 3.87 3.63 -0.45
C PHE A 41 3.70 5.12 -0.74
N ILE A 42 2.91 5.81 0.08
CA ILE A 42 2.58 7.22 -0.12
C ILE A 42 2.97 7.99 1.13
N GLU A 43 3.69 9.09 0.95
CA GLU A 43 3.98 10.03 2.03
C GLU A 43 3.24 11.32 1.80
N VAL A 44 2.57 11.83 2.83
CA VAL A 44 1.85 13.09 2.77
C VAL A 44 2.31 13.98 3.92
N GLU A 45 2.82 15.15 3.60
CA GLU A 45 3.15 16.13 4.63
C GLU A 45 1.90 16.89 5.02
N LEU A 46 1.66 17.01 6.32
CA LEU A 46 0.46 17.58 6.87
C LEU A 46 0.77 18.80 7.71
N SER A 47 -0.02 19.85 7.54
CA SER A 47 -0.01 21.03 8.41
C SER A 47 -0.96 20.79 9.58
N GLY A 48 -0.63 21.33 10.74
CA GLY A 48 -1.47 21.23 11.90
C GLY A 48 -0.88 20.33 12.97
N SER A 49 -1.49 20.34 14.13
CA SER A 49 -0.99 19.65 15.31
C SER A 49 -2.00 18.71 15.94
N ASN A 50 -3.25 18.71 15.48
CA ASN A 50 -4.29 17.84 16.02
C ASN A 50 -4.24 16.48 15.33
N LYS A 51 -3.52 15.54 15.94
CA LYS A 51 -3.32 14.21 15.41
C LYS A 51 -4.62 13.44 15.18
N THR A 52 -5.59 13.59 16.07
CA THR A 52 -6.89 12.92 15.96
C THR A 52 -7.65 13.37 14.72
N SER A 53 -7.69 14.68 14.48
CA SER A 53 -8.34 15.25 13.31
C SER A 53 -7.63 14.84 12.02
N LEU A 54 -6.29 14.85 12.02
CA LEU A 54 -5.49 14.46 10.87
C LEU A 54 -5.66 12.97 10.53
N LYS A 55 -5.74 12.13 11.55
CA LYS A 55 -6.00 10.70 11.37
C LYS A 55 -7.31 10.45 10.66
N LYS A 56 -8.36 11.14 11.08
CA LYS A 56 -9.68 11.02 10.49
C LYS A 56 -9.67 11.45 9.01
N LYS A 57 -9.01 12.57 8.73
CA LYS A 57 -8.87 13.07 7.36
C LYS A 57 -8.09 12.12 6.47
N MET A 58 -7.00 11.54 6.98
CA MET A 58 -6.18 10.61 6.22
C MET A 58 -6.91 9.31 5.95
N ASP A 59 -7.66 8.80 6.91
CA ASP A 59 -8.46 7.60 6.71
C ASP A 59 -9.48 7.83 5.59
N GLU A 60 -10.15 8.95 5.61
CA GLU A 60 -11.10 9.33 4.57
C GLU A 60 -10.42 9.48 3.20
N ALA A 61 -9.27 10.12 3.15
CA ALA A 61 -8.49 10.29 1.92
C ALA A 61 -8.04 8.94 1.35
N CYS A 62 -7.57 8.03 2.21
CA CYS A 62 -7.19 6.69 1.79
C CYS A 62 -8.36 5.94 1.19
N HIS A 63 -9.51 6.02 1.85
CA HIS A 63 -10.70 5.30 1.41
C HIS A 63 -11.25 5.85 0.09
N LYS A 64 -11.22 7.17 -0.09
CA LYS A 64 -11.85 7.82 -1.25
C LYS A 64 -10.95 7.96 -2.47
N LEU A 65 -9.64 8.08 -2.26
CA LEU A 65 -8.73 8.43 -3.35
C LEU A 65 -7.45 7.61 -3.40
N LEU A 66 -6.76 7.46 -2.28
CA LEU A 66 -5.41 6.92 -2.26
C LEU A 66 -5.38 5.40 -2.44
N SER A 67 -6.46 4.73 -2.15
CA SER A 67 -6.63 3.31 -2.40
C SER A 67 -7.94 3.03 -3.10
N ASN A 68 -8.06 1.83 -3.65
CA ASN A 68 -9.35 1.33 -4.14
C ASN A 68 -9.83 0.25 -3.16
N PRO A 69 -10.77 0.57 -2.24
CA PRO A 69 -11.15 -0.37 -1.18
C PRO A 69 -11.77 -1.67 -1.68
N VAL A 70 -12.20 -1.71 -2.93
CA VAL A 70 -12.76 -2.93 -3.53
C VAL A 70 -11.66 -3.98 -3.72
N ILE A 71 -10.47 -3.55 -4.13
CA ILE A 71 -9.37 -4.44 -4.50
C ILE A 71 -8.10 -4.25 -3.68
N GLU A 72 -8.05 -3.23 -2.82
CA GLU A 72 -6.85 -2.89 -2.05
C GLU A 72 -7.15 -2.73 -0.57
N ASP A 73 -6.15 -3.07 0.23
CA ASP A 73 -6.13 -2.76 1.66
C ASP A 73 -5.10 -1.67 1.90
N TYR A 74 -5.31 -0.88 2.92
CA TYR A 74 -4.35 0.15 3.29
C TYR A 74 -4.17 0.23 4.80
N GLU A 75 -3.02 0.73 5.18
CA GLU A 75 -2.75 1.11 6.57
C GLU A 75 -1.89 2.36 6.57
N PHE A 76 -1.96 3.15 7.62
CA PHE A 76 -1.16 4.36 7.71
C PHE A 76 -0.78 4.72 9.13
N THR A 77 0.29 5.50 9.24
CA THR A 77 0.75 6.09 10.49
C THR A 77 0.92 7.59 10.30
N ILE A 78 0.74 8.35 11.38
CA ILE A 78 1.00 9.79 11.39
C ILE A 78 2.02 10.07 12.48
N LYS A 79 3.08 10.73 12.10
CA LYS A 79 4.14 11.14 13.05
C LYS A 79 4.53 12.60 12.88
#